data_f8a9fcdebf23e5a1cf6c5f2a97d71064
#
_entry.id   f8a9fcdebf23e5a1cf6c5f2a97d71064
#
_cell.length_a   1.000
_cell.length_b   1.000
_cell.length_c   1.000
_cell.angle_alpha   90.00
_cell.angle_beta   90.00
_cell.angle_gamma   90.00
#
_symmetry.space_group_name_H-M   'P 1'
#
loop_
_entity.id
_entity.type
_entity.pdbx_description
1 polymer ?
#
loop_
_entity_poly.entity_id
_entity_poly.type
_entity_poly.pdbx_seq_one_letter_code
_entity_poly.pdbx_strand_id
1 'polypeptide(L)'
;MTQANSPHLLLVGNDQKVTWNDGRIRFLAPGHDSLSIFDAGADPARPEPVATLALPNSLFGPPVNLAVAPDQRLGLIADSMAWPARDDGAGWQPAPGRDLYVIDLAARPPAIAQRLEVGLQPSGLSINRAGTLALVANKAGRSVSVLRIAGGRVEVCGEVDVGTPVVAVSFAADGRRAFVVKTDTHRLGVLRIDESNAAPRVTHDPAEDLTTGLVPFNLVVSPDGALALVVDMGSPTASDGHADSVSVIDLTATPPRVIDRVMVEDGPEGIAISPDGRYAAVAIVQGSNNPPDEWFHHPRGQIVLLRIDGLRVTRAGAIEVGALPEGVAFSPDSRYLYVGNFLDAEMQVLAVGDEGLSDTGTRIPLPGRPAS
;
A
#
# COMPACT_ATOMS: atom_id res chain seq x y z
N MET A 1 14.02 15.20 32.41
CA MET A 1 14.47 14.08 31.58
C MET A 1 13.48 14.00 30.43
N THR A 2 13.84 14.54 29.27
CA THR A 2 13.07 14.41 28.03
C THR A 2 13.05 12.92 27.69
N GLN A 3 11.87 12.31 27.65
CA GLN A 3 11.69 10.99 27.02
C GLN A 3 12.28 11.13 25.62
N ALA A 4 13.32 10.34 25.33
CA ALA A 4 13.76 10.20 23.96
C ALA A 4 12.55 9.66 23.20
N ASN A 5 12.03 10.46 22.24
CA ASN A 5 10.97 10.00 21.35
C ASN A 5 11.47 8.72 20.69
N SER A 6 10.69 7.65 20.85
CA SER A 6 10.96 6.41 20.10
C SER A 6 10.91 6.74 18.62
N PRO A 7 11.85 6.25 17.80
CA PRO A 7 11.83 6.51 16.37
C PRO A 7 10.51 6.02 15.79
N HIS A 8 9.93 6.79 14.91
CA HIS A 8 8.79 6.37 14.10
C HIS A 8 9.20 6.30 12.64
N LEU A 9 9.47 5.10 12.17
CA LEU A 9 10.06 4.89 10.86
C LEU A 9 9.00 4.94 9.77
N LEU A 10 9.30 5.70 8.72
CA LEU A 10 8.56 5.78 7.48
C LEU A 10 9.45 5.15 6.39
N LEU A 11 8.91 4.20 5.66
CA LEU A 11 9.58 3.50 4.58
C LEU A 11 8.99 3.93 3.23
N VAL A 12 9.85 4.18 2.25
CA VAL A 12 9.45 4.51 0.88
C VAL A 12 10.18 3.61 -0.08
N GLY A 13 9.44 2.78 -0.81
CA GLY A 13 9.97 1.95 -1.89
C GLY A 13 10.10 2.74 -3.18
N ASN A 14 11.31 2.84 -3.72
CA ASN A 14 11.59 3.61 -4.92
C ASN A 14 11.85 2.70 -6.12
N ASP A 15 11.03 2.85 -7.18
CA ASP A 15 11.21 2.20 -8.48
C ASP A 15 12.00 3.14 -9.42
N GLN A 16 13.01 2.60 -10.10
CA GLN A 16 13.73 3.31 -11.16
C GLN A 16 13.67 2.59 -12.51
N LYS A 17 12.90 1.50 -12.61
CA LYS A 17 12.75 0.70 -13.82
C LYS A 17 11.58 1.14 -14.69
N VAL A 18 10.65 1.90 -14.11
CA VAL A 18 9.44 2.37 -14.78
C VAL A 18 9.39 3.88 -14.80
N THR A 19 9.00 4.44 -15.92
CA THR A 19 8.73 5.88 -16.07
C THR A 19 7.72 6.10 -17.19
N TRP A 20 7.27 7.33 -17.36
CA TRP A 20 6.43 7.76 -18.48
C TRP A 20 7.13 8.84 -19.28
N ASN A 21 6.93 8.81 -20.59
CA ASN A 21 7.31 9.87 -21.51
C ASN A 21 6.09 10.17 -22.38
N ASP A 22 5.59 11.41 -22.33
CA ASP A 22 4.38 11.84 -23.03
C ASP A 22 3.20 10.87 -22.83
N GLY A 23 2.94 10.50 -21.55
CA GLY A 23 1.88 9.57 -21.16
C GLY A 23 2.09 8.11 -21.59
N ARG A 24 3.26 7.73 -22.06
CA ARG A 24 3.59 6.36 -22.47
C ARG A 24 4.59 5.73 -21.52
N ILE A 25 4.26 4.58 -20.99
CA ILE A 25 5.14 3.82 -20.11
C ILE A 25 6.46 3.46 -20.83
N ARG A 26 7.56 3.57 -20.10
CA ARG A 26 8.91 3.20 -20.52
C ARG A 26 9.54 2.28 -19.48
N PHE A 27 10.19 1.23 -19.98
CA PHE A 27 10.93 0.28 -19.15
C PHE A 27 12.43 0.57 -19.29
N LEU A 28 13.09 0.75 -18.15
CA LEU A 28 14.51 1.06 -18.02
C LEU A 28 15.26 -0.14 -17.48
N ALA A 29 16.61 -0.08 -17.48
CA ALA A 29 17.44 -1.12 -16.91
C ALA A 29 17.20 -1.26 -15.39
N PRO A 30 17.14 -2.49 -14.86
CA PRO A 30 17.04 -2.73 -13.43
C PRO A 30 18.34 -2.44 -12.69
N GLY A 31 18.31 -2.47 -11.35
CA GLY A 31 19.50 -2.40 -10.50
C GLY A 31 19.72 -1.06 -9.81
N HIS A 32 18.79 -0.13 -9.93
CA HIS A 32 18.87 1.20 -9.31
C HIS A 32 17.77 1.47 -8.28
N ASP A 33 16.87 0.53 -8.06
CA ASP A 33 15.80 0.66 -7.08
C ASP A 33 16.34 0.71 -5.65
N SER A 34 15.56 1.29 -4.76
CA SER A 34 15.98 1.45 -3.38
C SER A 34 14.81 1.50 -2.40
N LEU A 35 15.12 1.30 -1.13
CA LEU A 35 14.26 1.59 -0.01
C LEU A 35 14.83 2.80 0.74
N SER A 36 14.09 3.90 0.81
CA SER A 36 14.41 5.03 1.67
C SER A 36 13.73 4.85 3.02
N ILE A 37 14.47 5.10 4.10
CA ILE A 37 14.00 5.01 5.49
C ILE A 37 14.16 6.38 6.13
N PHE A 38 13.07 6.91 6.69
CA PHE A 38 13.02 8.18 7.38
C PHE A 38 12.57 7.99 8.83
N ASP A 39 12.96 8.92 9.72
CA ASP A 39 12.42 9.04 11.06
C ASP A 39 11.47 10.25 11.12
N ALA A 40 10.20 9.99 11.33
CA ALA A 40 9.14 10.99 11.51
C ALA A 40 8.80 11.22 12.99
N GLY A 41 9.53 10.61 13.93
CA GLY A 41 9.21 10.68 15.36
C GLY A 41 9.55 12.01 16.01
N ALA A 42 10.64 12.66 15.58
CA ALA A 42 11.08 13.92 16.16
C ALA A 42 10.32 15.14 15.59
N ASP A 43 10.21 15.21 14.28
CA ASP A 43 9.46 16.24 13.55
C ASP A 43 8.66 15.62 12.41
N PRO A 44 7.39 15.28 12.64
CA PRO A 44 6.54 14.70 11.58
C PRO A 44 6.32 15.61 10.36
N ALA A 45 6.49 16.93 10.50
CA ALA A 45 6.41 17.87 9.38
C ALA A 45 7.64 17.80 8.46
N ARG A 46 8.77 17.26 8.97
CA ARG A 46 10.05 17.18 8.26
C ARG A 46 10.77 15.90 8.62
N PRO A 47 10.31 14.73 8.13
CA PRO A 47 10.97 13.46 8.41
C PRO A 47 12.44 13.47 8.00
N GLU A 48 13.30 12.99 8.88
CA GLU A 48 14.75 12.97 8.64
C GLU A 48 15.19 11.66 7.99
N PRO A 49 16.08 11.68 6.98
CA PRO A 49 16.59 10.47 6.35
C PRO A 49 17.46 9.68 7.33
N VAL A 50 17.18 8.38 7.48
CA VAL A 50 17.93 7.45 8.32
C VAL A 50 18.89 6.60 7.48
N ALA A 51 18.39 6.03 6.38
CA ALA A 51 19.17 5.18 5.50
C ALA A 51 18.51 5.05 4.12
N THR A 52 19.32 4.66 3.13
CA THR A 52 18.85 4.17 1.83
C THR A 52 19.49 2.82 1.57
N LEU A 53 18.68 1.82 1.28
CA LEU A 53 19.14 0.46 0.96
C LEU A 53 18.91 0.18 -0.51
N ALA A 54 19.92 -0.34 -1.21
CA ALA A 54 19.73 -0.85 -2.57
C ALA A 54 18.96 -2.17 -2.50
N LEU A 55 17.73 -2.18 -3.00
CA LEU A 55 16.94 -3.40 -3.14
C LEU A 55 15.88 -3.20 -4.24
N PRO A 56 15.55 -4.27 -4.98
CA PRO A 56 14.50 -4.19 -5.98
C PRO A 56 13.15 -3.82 -5.35
N ASN A 57 12.41 -2.99 -6.04
CA ASN A 57 11.04 -2.61 -5.72
C ASN A 57 10.25 -2.42 -7.01
N SER A 58 8.93 -2.41 -6.97
CA SER A 58 8.11 -2.36 -8.18
C SER A 58 6.86 -1.54 -8.00
N LEU A 59 6.54 -0.72 -8.99
CA LEU A 59 5.28 -0.01 -9.14
C LEU A 59 4.08 -0.95 -9.45
N PHE A 60 4.32 -2.16 -9.95
CA PHE A 60 3.24 -3.03 -10.42
C PHE A 60 2.47 -3.72 -9.29
N GLY A 61 1.43 -3.06 -8.84
CA GLY A 61 0.52 -3.45 -7.77
C GLY A 61 0.10 -2.24 -6.94
N PRO A 62 -0.82 -2.37 -5.99
CA PRO A 62 -1.15 -1.28 -5.10
C PRO A 62 0.06 -0.90 -4.24
N PRO A 63 0.18 0.38 -3.83
CA PRO A 63 1.32 0.90 -3.07
C PRO A 63 1.32 0.43 -1.60
N VAL A 64 1.12 -0.87 -1.39
CA VAL A 64 1.08 -1.56 -0.08
C VAL A 64 1.94 -2.82 -0.07
N ASN A 65 2.98 -2.84 -0.92
CA ASN A 65 3.94 -3.93 -0.99
C ASN A 65 5.02 -3.86 0.11
N LEU A 66 4.89 -2.96 1.07
CA LEU A 66 5.76 -2.86 2.24
C LEU A 66 4.95 -2.69 3.53
N ALA A 67 5.50 -3.16 4.65
CA ALA A 67 4.95 -2.94 5.98
C ALA A 67 6.04 -2.92 7.04
N VAL A 68 5.82 -2.14 8.09
CA VAL A 68 6.67 -2.08 9.29
C VAL A 68 5.98 -2.85 10.41
N ALA A 69 6.73 -3.69 11.13
CA ALA A 69 6.22 -4.37 12.31
C ALA A 69 5.85 -3.36 13.41
N PRO A 70 4.83 -3.64 14.24
CA PRO A 70 4.36 -2.70 15.27
C PRO A 70 5.43 -2.22 16.25
N ASP A 71 6.47 -3.02 16.48
CA ASP A 71 7.61 -2.67 17.33
C ASP A 71 8.69 -1.83 16.62
N GLN A 72 8.51 -1.48 15.36
CA GLN A 72 9.41 -0.69 14.52
C GLN A 72 10.82 -1.33 14.32
N ARG A 73 10.94 -2.63 14.54
CA ARG A 73 12.23 -3.34 14.46
C ARG A 73 12.45 -4.12 13.18
N LEU A 74 11.37 -4.39 12.44
CA LEU A 74 11.39 -5.19 11.24
C LEU A 74 10.49 -4.55 10.17
N GLY A 75 11.00 -4.51 8.93
CA GLY A 75 10.24 -4.17 7.73
C GLY A 75 10.15 -5.36 6.79
N LEU A 76 9.03 -5.48 6.07
CA LEU A 76 8.84 -6.43 4.98
C LEU A 76 8.61 -5.66 3.69
N ILE A 77 9.27 -6.05 2.61
CA ILE A 77 9.11 -5.46 1.28
C ILE A 77 8.96 -6.59 0.25
N ALA A 78 7.85 -6.61 -0.48
CA ALA A 78 7.62 -7.52 -1.58
C ALA A 78 8.05 -6.89 -2.90
N ASP A 79 8.85 -7.60 -3.70
CA ASP A 79 9.17 -7.23 -5.07
C ASP A 79 8.34 -8.07 -6.05
N SER A 80 7.33 -7.44 -6.62
CA SER A 80 6.32 -8.13 -7.42
C SER A 80 6.85 -8.56 -8.80
N MET A 81 7.91 -7.89 -9.32
CA MET A 81 8.32 -8.08 -10.71
C MET A 81 9.81 -8.35 -10.85
N ALA A 82 10.13 -9.44 -11.54
CA ALA A 82 11.44 -9.66 -12.14
C ALA A 82 11.59 -8.88 -13.45
N TRP A 83 12.81 -8.56 -13.84
CA TRP A 83 13.13 -7.75 -15.03
C TRP A 83 14.14 -8.47 -15.94
N PRO A 84 13.76 -9.54 -16.62
CA PRO A 84 14.62 -10.18 -17.59
C PRO A 84 14.86 -9.29 -18.81
N ALA A 85 16.04 -9.42 -19.41
CA ALA A 85 16.28 -8.86 -20.72
C ALA A 85 15.33 -9.50 -21.75
N ARG A 86 14.91 -8.72 -22.75
CA ARG A 86 14.12 -9.25 -23.87
C ARG A 86 14.99 -10.13 -24.75
N ASP A 87 14.39 -11.18 -25.31
CA ASP A 87 15.10 -12.14 -26.19
C ASP A 87 15.65 -11.50 -27.45
N ASP A 88 15.01 -10.40 -27.92
CA ASP A 88 15.42 -9.63 -29.09
C ASP A 88 16.54 -8.61 -28.81
N GLY A 89 17.00 -8.53 -27.54
CA GLY A 89 17.99 -7.55 -27.10
C GLY A 89 17.51 -6.09 -27.06
N ALA A 90 16.21 -5.85 -27.30
CA ALA A 90 15.63 -4.51 -27.36
C ALA A 90 15.28 -3.91 -25.98
N GLY A 91 15.96 -4.33 -24.92
CA GLY A 91 15.77 -3.78 -23.58
C GLY A 91 15.23 -4.82 -22.57
N TRP A 92 14.35 -4.37 -21.68
CA TRP A 92 13.87 -5.11 -20.53
C TRP A 92 12.35 -5.27 -20.59
N GLN A 93 11.83 -6.29 -19.92
CA GLN A 93 10.39 -6.52 -19.81
C GLN A 93 10.02 -6.98 -18.40
N PRO A 94 8.86 -6.55 -17.87
CA PRO A 94 8.38 -7.04 -16.59
C PRO A 94 7.93 -8.51 -16.71
N ALA A 95 8.24 -9.31 -15.69
CA ALA A 95 7.76 -10.66 -15.51
C ALA A 95 7.42 -10.87 -14.02
N PRO A 96 6.44 -11.72 -13.66
CA PRO A 96 6.14 -11.99 -12.26
C PRO A 96 7.34 -12.48 -11.47
N GLY A 97 7.65 -11.81 -10.34
CA GLY A 97 8.72 -12.15 -9.38
C GLY A 97 8.21 -13.04 -8.25
N ARG A 98 9.07 -13.27 -7.24
CA ARG A 98 8.76 -14.04 -6.02
C ARG A 98 9.45 -13.52 -4.76
N ASP A 99 10.17 -12.41 -4.83
CA ASP A 99 11.04 -11.97 -3.76
C ASP A 99 10.29 -11.22 -2.65
N LEU A 100 10.64 -11.54 -1.42
CA LEU A 100 10.29 -10.80 -0.22
C LEU A 100 11.58 -10.49 0.55
N TYR A 101 11.81 -9.24 0.88
CA TYR A 101 12.93 -8.79 1.68
C TYR A 101 12.51 -8.51 3.12
N VAL A 102 13.31 -8.95 4.06
CA VAL A 102 13.19 -8.65 5.48
C VAL A 102 14.28 -7.67 5.87
N ILE A 103 13.87 -6.52 6.39
CA ILE A 103 14.78 -5.46 6.81
C ILE A 103 14.90 -5.46 8.33
N ASP A 104 16.10 -5.55 8.85
CA ASP A 104 16.41 -5.26 10.25
C ASP A 104 16.48 -3.74 10.44
N LEU A 105 15.39 -3.17 10.94
CA LEU A 105 15.29 -1.75 11.23
C LEU A 105 15.94 -1.35 12.56
N ALA A 106 16.25 -2.35 13.42
CA ALA A 106 16.98 -2.12 14.67
C ALA A 106 18.51 -2.06 14.49
N ALA A 107 19.03 -2.62 13.40
CA ALA A 107 20.43 -2.48 13.03
C ALA A 107 20.83 -1.01 12.84
N ARG A 108 22.11 -0.73 13.00
CA ARG A 108 22.67 0.62 12.82
C ARG A 108 23.90 0.57 11.93
N PRO A 109 23.77 0.91 10.63
CA PRO A 109 22.57 1.30 9.91
C PRO A 109 21.58 0.13 9.70
N PRO A 110 20.29 0.41 9.37
CA PRO A 110 19.35 -0.61 8.92
C PRO A 110 19.92 -1.45 7.78
N ALA A 111 19.55 -2.74 7.72
CA ALA A 111 20.13 -3.67 6.75
C ALA A 111 19.14 -4.74 6.30
N ILE A 112 19.36 -5.31 5.11
CA ILE A 112 18.61 -6.48 4.64
C ILE A 112 19.06 -7.70 5.48
N ALA A 113 18.12 -8.25 6.25
CA ALA A 113 18.38 -9.42 7.11
C ALA A 113 18.10 -10.74 6.40
N GLN A 114 17.07 -10.79 5.53
CA GLN A 114 16.69 -12.02 4.80
C GLN A 114 16.15 -11.64 3.42
N ARG A 115 16.29 -12.57 2.47
CA ARG A 115 15.55 -12.63 1.21
C ARG A 115 14.84 -13.98 1.18
N LEU A 116 13.57 -13.98 0.94
CA LEU A 116 12.69 -15.15 0.93
C LEU A 116 11.96 -15.22 -0.41
N GLU A 117 11.60 -16.42 -0.82
CA GLU A 117 10.67 -16.63 -1.91
C GLU A 117 9.26 -16.86 -1.35
N VAL A 118 8.27 -16.20 -1.94
CA VAL A 118 6.84 -16.33 -1.64
C VAL A 118 6.08 -16.75 -2.92
N GLY A 119 4.77 -16.64 -2.94
CA GLY A 119 3.99 -16.94 -4.14
C GLY A 119 4.30 -16.03 -5.31
N LEU A 120 3.82 -16.35 -6.50
CA LEU A 120 4.13 -15.65 -7.75
C LEU A 120 3.49 -14.27 -7.81
N GLN A 121 4.28 -13.24 -8.11
CA GLN A 121 3.92 -11.82 -8.15
C GLN A 121 3.40 -11.33 -6.79
N PRO A 122 4.25 -11.34 -5.73
CA PRO A 122 3.87 -10.82 -4.43
C PRO A 122 3.60 -9.31 -4.57
N SER A 123 2.41 -8.90 -4.15
CA SER A 123 1.90 -7.55 -4.31
C SER A 123 1.72 -6.91 -2.92
N GLY A 124 0.49 -6.63 -2.50
CA GLY A 124 0.27 -6.06 -1.17
C GLY A 124 0.54 -7.05 -0.03
N LEU A 125 1.00 -6.54 1.11
CA LEU A 125 1.27 -7.32 2.30
C LEU A 125 0.81 -6.60 3.58
N SER A 126 0.60 -7.36 4.64
CA SER A 126 0.21 -6.85 5.95
C SER A 126 0.83 -7.66 7.07
N ILE A 127 1.15 -7.00 8.18
CA ILE A 127 1.61 -7.64 9.44
C ILE A 127 0.49 -7.49 10.47
N ASN A 128 0.20 -8.55 11.23
CA ASN A 128 -0.81 -8.49 12.28
C ASN A 128 -0.37 -7.57 13.43
N ARG A 129 -1.33 -7.12 14.23
CA ARG A 129 -1.08 -6.19 15.36
C ARG A 129 -0.12 -6.77 16.42
N ALA A 130 -0.03 -8.09 16.54
CA ALA A 130 0.91 -8.75 17.44
C ALA A 130 2.35 -8.78 16.91
N GLY A 131 2.57 -8.48 15.62
CA GLY A 131 3.89 -8.58 14.98
C GLY A 131 4.39 -10.01 14.80
N THR A 132 3.49 -11.00 14.83
CA THR A 132 3.84 -12.43 14.81
C THR A 132 3.51 -13.13 13.50
N LEU A 133 2.63 -12.54 12.70
CA LEU A 133 2.15 -13.09 11.45
C LEU A 133 2.14 -12.02 10.36
N ALA A 134 2.54 -12.39 9.15
CA ALA A 134 2.36 -11.58 7.96
C ALA A 134 1.66 -12.37 6.86
N LEU A 135 0.91 -11.67 6.02
CA LEU A 135 0.24 -12.19 4.83
C LEU A 135 0.73 -11.41 3.61
N VAL A 136 0.95 -12.11 2.49
CA VAL A 136 1.36 -11.52 1.21
C VAL A 136 0.39 -11.98 0.13
N ALA A 137 -0.26 -11.05 -0.54
CA ALA A 137 -1.11 -11.33 -1.68
C ALA A 137 -0.26 -11.61 -2.92
N ASN A 138 -0.41 -12.78 -3.52
CA ASN A 138 0.34 -13.22 -4.70
C ASN A 138 -0.55 -13.12 -5.95
N LYS A 139 -0.42 -12.02 -6.71
CA LYS A 139 -1.34 -11.70 -7.81
C LYS A 139 -1.40 -12.80 -8.86
N ALA A 140 -0.27 -13.14 -9.47
CA ALA A 140 -0.21 -14.18 -10.49
C ALA A 140 -0.31 -15.60 -9.89
N GLY A 141 0.09 -15.77 -8.62
CA GLY A 141 -0.09 -17.02 -7.87
C GLY A 141 -1.52 -17.31 -7.50
N ARG A 142 -2.43 -16.32 -7.51
CA ARG A 142 -3.83 -16.42 -7.10
C ARG A 142 -3.99 -16.94 -5.66
N SER A 143 -3.05 -16.60 -4.81
CA SER A 143 -2.89 -17.16 -3.47
C SER A 143 -2.46 -16.09 -2.46
N VAL A 144 -2.44 -16.45 -1.20
CA VAL A 144 -1.88 -15.64 -0.12
C VAL A 144 -0.81 -16.46 0.59
N SER A 145 0.42 -15.97 0.62
CA SER A 145 1.50 -16.56 1.42
C SER A 145 1.31 -16.19 2.89
N VAL A 146 1.53 -17.18 3.77
CA VAL A 146 1.42 -17.05 5.23
C VAL A 146 2.82 -17.12 5.83
N LEU A 147 3.22 -16.07 6.57
CA LEU A 147 4.56 -15.96 7.13
C LEU A 147 4.49 -15.77 8.64
N ARG A 148 5.31 -16.53 9.37
CA ARG A 148 5.52 -16.37 10.81
C ARG A 148 6.69 -15.42 11.06
N ILE A 149 6.52 -14.53 12.02
CA ILE A 149 7.55 -13.61 12.50
C ILE A 149 7.88 -13.97 13.94
N ALA A 150 9.15 -14.30 14.23
CA ALA A 150 9.62 -14.63 15.56
C ALA A 150 11.09 -14.27 15.73
N GLY A 151 11.43 -13.56 16.79
CA GLY A 151 12.83 -13.24 17.15
C GLY A 151 13.59 -12.49 16.04
N GLY A 152 12.91 -11.62 15.29
CA GLY A 152 13.50 -10.86 14.17
C GLY A 152 13.70 -11.69 12.89
N ARG A 153 13.20 -12.91 12.83
CA ARG A 153 13.23 -13.78 11.65
C ARG A 153 11.85 -13.99 11.09
N VAL A 154 11.80 -14.19 9.78
CA VAL A 154 10.57 -14.46 9.03
C VAL A 154 10.69 -15.82 8.34
N GLU A 155 9.64 -16.61 8.40
CA GLU A 155 9.55 -17.93 7.80
C GLU A 155 8.23 -18.09 7.05
N VAL A 156 8.29 -18.55 5.80
CA VAL A 156 7.09 -18.92 5.04
C VAL A 156 6.57 -20.25 5.59
N CYS A 157 5.37 -20.25 6.16
CA CYS A 157 4.79 -21.43 6.81
C CYS A 157 3.56 -21.98 6.09
N GLY A 158 3.11 -21.35 5.00
CA GLY A 158 1.98 -21.85 4.21
C GLY A 158 1.60 -20.92 3.07
N GLU A 159 0.68 -21.41 2.25
CA GLU A 159 0.06 -20.68 1.15
C GLU A 159 -1.42 -21.07 1.06
N VAL A 160 -2.29 -20.09 0.84
CA VAL A 160 -3.74 -20.29 0.71
C VAL A 160 -4.15 -19.98 -0.72
N ASP A 161 -4.73 -20.95 -1.42
CA ASP A 161 -5.32 -20.73 -2.73
C ASP A 161 -6.60 -19.89 -2.59
N VAL A 162 -6.69 -18.82 -3.38
CA VAL A 162 -7.86 -17.92 -3.46
C VAL A 162 -8.59 -18.08 -4.80
N GLY A 163 -7.98 -18.77 -5.76
CA GLY A 163 -8.55 -19.13 -7.06
C GLY A 163 -8.61 -17.98 -8.08
N THR A 164 -8.27 -16.74 -7.72
CA THR A 164 -8.28 -15.56 -8.60
C THR A 164 -7.14 -14.62 -8.24
N PRO A 165 -6.69 -13.73 -9.14
CA PRO A 165 -5.70 -12.72 -8.83
C PRO A 165 -6.08 -11.88 -7.59
N VAL A 166 -5.11 -11.71 -6.68
CA VAL A 166 -5.25 -10.94 -5.45
C VAL A 166 -4.12 -9.92 -5.37
N VAL A 167 -4.42 -8.69 -4.97
CA VAL A 167 -3.46 -7.58 -5.06
C VAL A 167 -3.11 -6.92 -3.72
N ALA A 168 -4.02 -6.94 -2.75
CA ALA A 168 -3.80 -6.38 -1.42
C ALA A 168 -4.40 -7.29 -0.35
N VAL A 169 -3.82 -7.25 0.85
CA VAL A 169 -4.31 -7.98 2.02
C VAL A 169 -4.17 -7.11 3.27
N SER A 170 -5.14 -7.18 4.18
CA SER A 170 -5.07 -6.48 5.46
C SER A 170 -5.69 -7.32 6.57
N PHE A 171 -5.03 -7.36 7.73
CA PHE A 171 -5.58 -8.01 8.92
C PHE A 171 -6.75 -7.21 9.50
N ALA A 172 -7.77 -7.91 9.98
CA ALA A 172 -8.72 -7.35 10.92
C ALA A 172 -8.05 -7.11 12.28
N ALA A 173 -8.58 -6.16 13.05
CA ALA A 173 -8.03 -5.83 14.37
C ALA A 173 -8.09 -6.99 15.38
N ASP A 174 -9.01 -7.95 15.17
CA ASP A 174 -9.18 -9.15 16.00
C ASP A 174 -8.05 -10.20 15.80
N GLY A 175 -7.23 -10.05 14.74
CA GLY A 175 -6.18 -11.00 14.36
C GLY A 175 -6.69 -12.37 13.88
N ARG A 176 -8.01 -12.62 13.92
CA ARG A 176 -8.65 -13.88 13.53
C ARG A 176 -9.16 -13.88 12.10
N ARG A 177 -9.21 -12.71 11.50
CA ARG A 177 -9.61 -12.51 10.10
C ARG A 177 -8.59 -11.63 9.42
N ALA A 178 -8.52 -11.80 8.10
CA ALA A 178 -7.91 -10.84 7.19
C ALA A 178 -8.80 -10.73 5.95
N PHE A 179 -8.59 -9.66 5.20
CA PHE A 179 -9.33 -9.40 3.98
C PHE A 179 -8.37 -9.31 2.81
N VAL A 180 -8.75 -9.87 1.67
CA VAL A 180 -7.93 -9.90 0.46
C VAL A 180 -8.70 -9.34 -0.73
N VAL A 181 -8.08 -8.41 -1.45
CA VAL A 181 -8.68 -7.76 -2.62
C VAL A 181 -8.56 -8.67 -3.83
N LYS A 182 -9.72 -9.04 -4.42
CA LYS A 182 -9.90 -9.89 -5.59
C LYS A 182 -10.29 -9.02 -6.79
N THR A 183 -9.31 -8.40 -7.44
CA THR A 183 -9.50 -7.36 -8.44
C THR A 183 -10.39 -7.80 -9.61
N ASP A 184 -10.09 -8.96 -10.21
CA ASP A 184 -10.76 -9.44 -11.44
C ASP A 184 -12.21 -9.89 -11.21
N THR A 185 -12.58 -10.20 -9.97
CA THR A 185 -13.93 -10.65 -9.62
C THR A 185 -14.74 -9.60 -8.86
N HIS A 186 -14.17 -8.41 -8.63
CA HIS A 186 -14.80 -7.28 -7.95
C HIS A 186 -15.30 -7.66 -6.55
N ARG A 187 -14.41 -8.31 -5.76
CA ARG A 187 -14.76 -8.81 -4.44
C ARG A 187 -13.66 -8.56 -3.42
N LEU A 188 -14.09 -8.56 -2.18
CA LEU A 188 -13.22 -8.66 -1.01
C LEU A 188 -13.38 -10.05 -0.41
N GLY A 189 -12.33 -10.87 -0.47
CA GLY A 189 -12.32 -12.21 0.15
C GLY A 189 -12.07 -12.12 1.65
N VAL A 190 -12.70 -13.03 2.39
CA VAL A 190 -12.53 -13.15 3.85
C VAL A 190 -11.62 -14.33 4.16
N LEU A 191 -10.48 -14.07 4.78
CA LEU A 191 -9.57 -15.10 5.29
C LEU A 191 -9.84 -15.32 6.78
N ARG A 192 -9.93 -16.57 7.19
CA ARG A 192 -10.03 -16.98 8.58
C ARG A 192 -8.68 -17.49 9.07
N ILE A 193 -8.26 -17.04 10.25
CA ILE A 193 -6.95 -17.29 10.84
C ILE A 193 -7.10 -18.01 12.15
N ASP A 194 -6.41 -19.15 12.29
CA ASP A 194 -6.29 -19.93 13.51
C ASP A 194 -4.81 -20.11 13.87
N GLU A 195 -4.39 -19.44 14.93
CA GLU A 195 -3.04 -19.51 15.50
C GLU A 195 -2.95 -20.45 16.72
N SER A 196 -3.95 -21.27 16.97
CA SER A 196 -3.97 -22.19 18.11
C SER A 196 -2.92 -23.30 18.04
N ASN A 197 -2.34 -23.53 16.87
CA ASN A 197 -1.31 -24.54 16.61
C ASN A 197 0.06 -23.89 16.37
N ALA A 198 1.12 -24.70 16.44
CA ALA A 198 2.49 -24.25 16.18
C ALA A 198 2.68 -23.62 14.77
N ALA A 199 1.91 -24.07 13.78
CA ALA A 199 1.81 -23.44 12.46
C ALA A 199 0.44 -22.78 12.34
N PRO A 200 0.37 -21.47 11.98
CA PRO A 200 -0.91 -20.79 11.76
C PRO A 200 -1.64 -21.43 10.57
N ARG A 201 -2.93 -21.62 10.72
CA ARG A 201 -3.80 -22.09 9.65
C ARG A 201 -4.63 -20.93 9.13
N VAL A 202 -4.51 -20.65 7.85
CA VAL A 202 -5.32 -19.64 7.15
C VAL A 202 -6.19 -20.35 6.11
N THR A 203 -7.47 -19.99 6.04
CA THR A 203 -8.43 -20.58 5.11
C THR A 203 -9.25 -19.49 4.43
N HIS A 204 -9.72 -19.77 3.22
CA HIS A 204 -10.63 -18.94 2.43
C HIS A 204 -11.86 -19.75 2.02
N ASP A 205 -13.03 -19.17 2.16
CA ASP A 205 -14.28 -19.70 1.62
C ASP A 205 -14.88 -18.64 0.67
N PRO A 206 -14.95 -18.91 -0.63
CA PRO A 206 -15.53 -17.97 -1.61
C PRO A 206 -16.99 -17.58 -1.34
N ALA A 207 -17.73 -18.37 -0.56
CA ALA A 207 -19.10 -18.06 -0.18
C ALA A 207 -19.20 -16.88 0.81
N GLU A 208 -18.10 -16.55 1.48
CA GLU A 208 -18.01 -15.42 2.41
C GLU A 208 -17.53 -14.12 1.74
N ASP A 209 -17.20 -14.14 0.45
CA ASP A 209 -16.71 -12.98 -0.27
C ASP A 209 -17.76 -11.87 -0.37
N LEU A 210 -17.33 -10.63 -0.14
CA LEU A 210 -18.16 -9.43 -0.24
C LEU A 210 -18.05 -8.80 -1.63
N THR A 211 -19.15 -8.29 -2.16
CA THR A 211 -19.15 -7.54 -3.43
C THR A 211 -18.71 -6.11 -3.18
N THR A 212 -17.65 -5.66 -3.87
CA THR A 212 -17.14 -4.27 -3.83
C THR A 212 -17.63 -3.47 -5.05
N GLY A 213 -17.07 -2.27 -5.29
CA GLY A 213 -17.13 -1.59 -6.57
C GLY A 213 -16.33 -2.30 -7.66
N LEU A 214 -16.19 -1.66 -8.81
CA LEU A 214 -15.45 -2.21 -9.94
C LEU A 214 -13.93 -2.09 -9.70
N VAL A 215 -13.21 -3.15 -10.05
CA VAL A 215 -11.74 -3.18 -10.00
C VAL A 215 -11.20 -2.74 -8.62
N PRO A 216 -11.59 -3.43 -7.51
CA PRO A 216 -11.03 -3.12 -6.21
C PRO A 216 -9.51 -3.32 -6.25
N PHE A 217 -8.76 -2.39 -5.66
CA PHE A 217 -7.30 -2.36 -5.81
C PHE A 217 -6.56 -2.36 -4.48
N ASN A 218 -7.01 -1.55 -3.52
CA ASN A 218 -6.35 -1.42 -2.23
C ASN A 218 -7.37 -1.43 -1.08
N LEU A 219 -6.93 -1.77 0.13
CA LEU A 219 -7.80 -1.76 1.30
C LEU A 219 -7.05 -1.36 2.57
N VAL A 220 -7.81 -0.79 3.50
CA VAL A 220 -7.36 -0.51 4.87
C VAL A 220 -8.46 -0.86 5.86
N VAL A 221 -8.05 -1.24 7.08
CA VAL A 221 -8.97 -1.50 8.22
C VAL A 221 -8.77 -0.40 9.26
N SER A 222 -9.87 0.10 9.82
CA SER A 222 -9.81 1.15 10.85
C SER A 222 -9.08 0.66 12.11
N PRO A 223 -8.41 1.57 12.86
CA PRO A 223 -7.68 1.18 14.07
C PRO A 223 -8.52 0.50 15.14
N ASP A 224 -9.81 0.83 15.24
CA ASP A 224 -10.78 0.18 16.12
C ASP A 224 -11.32 -1.15 15.59
N GLY A 225 -11.05 -1.47 14.31
CA GLY A 225 -11.50 -2.67 13.63
C GLY A 225 -12.99 -2.66 13.26
N ALA A 226 -13.68 -1.53 13.36
CA ALA A 226 -15.11 -1.43 13.10
C ALA A 226 -15.45 -1.38 11.61
N LEU A 227 -14.56 -0.82 10.79
CA LEU A 227 -14.78 -0.70 9.35
C LEU A 227 -13.54 -1.06 8.53
N ALA A 228 -13.78 -1.41 7.26
CA ALA A 228 -12.77 -1.42 6.21
C ALA A 228 -13.19 -0.50 5.07
N LEU A 229 -12.19 0.09 4.42
CA LEU A 229 -12.33 0.89 3.21
C LEU A 229 -11.61 0.17 2.08
N VAL A 230 -12.28 0.02 0.95
CA VAL A 230 -11.70 -0.58 -0.26
C VAL A 230 -11.76 0.43 -1.39
N VAL A 231 -10.62 0.73 -1.97
CA VAL A 231 -10.52 1.56 -3.17
C VAL A 231 -10.98 0.74 -4.36
N ASP A 232 -11.94 1.26 -5.11
CA ASP A 232 -12.47 0.69 -6.35
C ASP A 232 -12.04 1.60 -7.50
N MET A 233 -11.07 1.14 -8.33
CA MET A 233 -10.47 1.93 -9.41
C MET A 233 -11.37 2.15 -10.64
N GLY A 234 -12.51 1.45 -10.73
CA GLY A 234 -13.41 1.53 -11.87
C GLY A 234 -12.84 0.93 -13.15
N SER A 235 -11.59 1.21 -13.47
CA SER A 235 -10.89 0.79 -14.68
C SER A 235 -9.61 0.01 -14.36
N PRO A 236 -9.25 -1.03 -15.12
CA PRO A 236 -7.98 -1.75 -14.96
C PRO A 236 -6.75 -0.93 -15.43
N THR A 237 -6.96 0.22 -16.03
CA THR A 237 -5.91 1.15 -16.51
C THR A 237 -5.70 2.34 -15.58
N ALA A 238 -6.17 2.28 -14.38
CA ALA A 238 -6.22 3.30 -13.34
C ALA A 238 -7.18 4.45 -13.70
N SER A 239 -6.91 5.25 -14.73
CA SER A 239 -7.75 6.39 -15.11
C SER A 239 -8.47 6.16 -16.44
N ASP A 240 -9.73 6.56 -16.50
CA ASP A 240 -10.56 6.55 -17.73
C ASP A 240 -11.51 7.76 -17.82
N GLY A 241 -11.35 8.73 -16.92
CA GLY A 241 -12.13 9.96 -16.86
C GLY A 241 -13.46 9.84 -16.14
N HIS A 242 -13.77 8.72 -15.53
CA HIS A 242 -15.00 8.55 -14.74
C HIS A 242 -14.70 8.61 -13.25
N ALA A 243 -15.66 9.09 -12.47
CA ALA A 243 -15.51 9.12 -11.02
C ALA A 243 -15.67 7.72 -10.43
N ASP A 244 -14.73 7.34 -9.59
CA ASP A 244 -14.63 6.06 -8.91
C ASP A 244 -15.08 6.14 -7.46
N SER A 245 -14.93 5.07 -6.70
CA SER A 245 -15.47 4.99 -5.35
C SER A 245 -14.52 4.34 -4.33
N VAL A 246 -14.87 4.57 -3.06
CA VAL A 246 -14.37 3.78 -1.93
C VAL A 246 -15.55 3.04 -1.33
N SER A 247 -15.52 1.71 -1.37
CA SER A 247 -16.50 0.86 -0.69
C SER A 247 -16.29 0.90 0.82
N VAL A 248 -17.35 1.15 1.58
CA VAL A 248 -17.37 1.20 3.06
C VAL A 248 -17.96 -0.10 3.59
N ILE A 249 -17.21 -0.81 4.42
CA ILE A 249 -17.57 -2.15 4.91
C ILE A 249 -17.71 -2.14 6.42
N ASP A 250 -18.89 -2.48 6.92
CA ASP A 250 -19.16 -2.71 8.33
C ASP A 250 -18.59 -4.08 8.75
N LEU A 251 -17.52 -4.06 9.54
CA LEU A 251 -16.85 -5.25 10.08
C LEU A 251 -17.46 -5.71 11.41
N THR A 252 -18.34 -4.91 12.04
CA THR A 252 -19.04 -5.26 13.28
C THR A 252 -20.23 -6.18 13.01
N ALA A 253 -20.77 -6.14 11.79
CA ALA A 253 -21.82 -7.05 11.36
C ALA A 253 -21.29 -8.49 11.21
N THR A 254 -22.19 -9.45 11.39
CA THR A 254 -21.90 -10.88 11.17
C THR A 254 -22.96 -11.48 10.24
N PRO A 255 -22.62 -11.82 8.98
CA PRO A 255 -21.33 -11.57 8.30
C PRO A 255 -21.05 -10.08 8.09
N PRO A 256 -19.80 -9.68 7.82
CA PRO A 256 -19.45 -8.33 7.37
C PRO A 256 -20.23 -7.94 6.12
N ARG A 257 -20.49 -6.65 5.91
CA ARG A 257 -21.29 -6.19 4.77
C ARG A 257 -20.84 -4.82 4.28
N VAL A 258 -20.95 -4.61 2.97
CA VAL A 258 -20.82 -3.29 2.36
C VAL A 258 -22.06 -2.47 2.72
N ILE A 259 -21.85 -1.28 3.29
CA ILE A 259 -22.92 -0.41 3.78
C ILE A 259 -23.06 0.89 2.98
N ASP A 260 -21.97 1.31 2.30
CA ASP A 260 -21.95 2.55 1.52
C ASP A 260 -20.85 2.50 0.45
N ARG A 261 -20.90 3.46 -0.48
CA ARG A 261 -19.83 3.80 -1.43
C ARG A 261 -19.69 5.31 -1.51
N VAL A 262 -18.51 5.79 -1.17
CA VAL A 262 -18.19 7.21 -1.24
C VAL A 262 -17.51 7.47 -2.57
N MET A 263 -18.11 8.33 -3.40
CA MET A 263 -17.52 8.74 -4.66
C MET A 263 -16.28 9.58 -4.40
N VAL A 264 -15.21 9.23 -5.10
CA VAL A 264 -13.95 9.99 -5.15
C VAL A 264 -13.75 10.49 -6.59
N GLU A 265 -12.53 10.71 -7.02
CA GLU A 265 -12.28 11.08 -8.42
C GLU A 265 -11.71 9.90 -9.21
N ASP A 266 -11.27 10.12 -10.45
CA ASP A 266 -10.79 9.14 -11.40
C ASP A 266 -9.44 8.53 -10.99
N GLY A 267 -9.35 7.20 -10.91
CA GLY A 267 -8.13 6.45 -10.65
C GLY A 267 -7.63 6.52 -9.20
N PRO A 268 -8.43 6.13 -8.18
CA PRO A 268 -7.96 6.01 -6.81
C PRO A 268 -7.06 4.77 -6.64
N GLU A 269 -5.88 4.91 -6.00
CA GLU A 269 -4.92 3.82 -5.79
C GLU A 269 -4.47 3.67 -4.33
N GLY A 270 -3.71 4.64 -3.80
CA GLY A 270 -3.24 4.64 -2.42
C GLY A 270 -4.36 5.00 -1.44
N ILE A 271 -4.43 4.33 -0.30
CA ILE A 271 -5.34 4.68 0.80
C ILE A 271 -4.71 4.41 2.15
N ALA A 272 -4.88 5.33 3.09
CA ALA A 272 -4.51 5.14 4.49
C ALA A 272 -5.60 5.70 5.41
N ILE A 273 -5.72 5.14 6.63
CA ILE A 273 -6.54 5.69 7.71
C ILE A 273 -5.62 6.30 8.76
N SER A 274 -5.97 7.48 9.27
CA SER A 274 -5.23 8.14 10.34
C SER A 274 -5.19 7.28 11.61
N PRO A 275 -4.09 7.28 12.39
CA PRO A 275 -3.99 6.50 13.62
C PRO A 275 -5.10 6.78 14.65
N ASP A 276 -5.67 7.99 14.67
CA ASP A 276 -6.82 8.35 15.52
C ASP A 276 -8.17 7.88 14.96
N GLY A 277 -8.19 7.30 13.74
CA GLY A 277 -9.39 6.76 13.10
C GLY A 277 -10.36 7.80 12.53
N ARG A 278 -10.01 9.11 12.56
CA ARG A 278 -10.93 10.20 12.16
C ARG A 278 -10.97 10.47 10.67
N TYR A 279 -9.90 10.14 9.96
CA TYR A 279 -9.74 10.45 8.54
C TYR A 279 -9.21 9.26 7.76
N ALA A 280 -9.56 9.22 6.48
CA ALA A 280 -8.85 8.44 5.47
C ALA A 280 -8.40 9.37 4.34
N ALA A 281 -7.21 9.12 3.81
CA ALA A 281 -6.66 9.82 2.66
C ALA A 281 -6.58 8.85 1.48
N VAL A 282 -7.06 9.28 0.31
CA VAL A 282 -7.06 8.51 -0.93
C VAL A 282 -6.23 9.24 -1.97
N ALA A 283 -5.20 8.59 -2.50
CA ALA A 283 -4.42 9.10 -3.63
C ALA A 283 -5.17 8.85 -4.93
N ILE A 284 -5.32 9.89 -5.73
CA ILE A 284 -6.08 9.90 -6.98
C ILE A 284 -5.15 10.28 -8.13
N VAL A 285 -5.03 9.42 -9.10
CA VAL A 285 -4.12 9.59 -10.25
C VAL A 285 -4.59 10.68 -11.20
N GLN A 286 -5.88 10.78 -11.47
CA GLN A 286 -6.52 11.76 -12.38
C GLN A 286 -5.91 11.78 -13.78
N GLY A 287 -5.49 10.64 -14.32
CA GLY A 287 -4.86 10.57 -15.64
C GLY A 287 -3.53 11.30 -15.73
N SER A 288 -2.86 11.64 -14.61
CA SER A 288 -1.63 12.42 -14.61
C SER A 288 -0.42 11.70 -15.23
N ASN A 289 -0.54 10.40 -15.47
CA ASN A 289 0.39 9.58 -16.23
C ASN A 289 -0.08 9.26 -17.68
N ASN A 290 -1.26 9.73 -18.09
CA ASN A 290 -1.81 9.53 -19.43
C ASN A 290 -1.30 10.57 -20.41
N PRO A 291 -1.45 10.34 -21.74
CA PRO A 291 -1.09 11.32 -22.76
C PRO A 291 -1.80 12.67 -22.54
N PRO A 292 -1.11 13.81 -22.77
CA PRO A 292 -1.70 15.13 -22.54
C PRO A 292 -2.88 15.49 -23.46
N ASP A 293 -3.09 14.76 -24.55
CA ASP A 293 -4.20 14.92 -25.47
C ASP A 293 -5.43 14.06 -25.12
N GLU A 294 -5.33 13.24 -24.10
CA GLU A 294 -6.52 12.53 -23.55
C GLU A 294 -7.44 13.53 -22.83
N TRP A 295 -8.73 13.42 -23.08
CA TRP A 295 -9.73 14.37 -22.57
C TRP A 295 -9.83 14.43 -21.02
N PHE A 296 -9.39 13.37 -20.35
CA PHE A 296 -9.37 13.25 -18.88
C PHE A 296 -7.98 13.46 -18.27
N HIS A 297 -6.98 13.83 -19.07
CA HIS A 297 -5.64 14.11 -18.54
C HIS A 297 -5.65 15.35 -17.66
N HIS A 298 -5.11 15.21 -16.46
CA HIS A 298 -4.71 16.30 -15.58
C HIS A 298 -3.21 16.23 -15.33
N PRO A 299 -2.50 17.37 -15.30
CA PRO A 299 -1.03 17.36 -15.15
C PRO A 299 -0.60 16.92 -13.73
N ARG A 300 -1.53 16.85 -12.79
CA ARG A 300 -1.31 16.52 -11.39
C ARG A 300 -2.41 15.59 -10.87
N GLY A 301 -2.04 14.79 -9.87
CA GLY A 301 -3.00 14.05 -9.08
C GLY A 301 -3.53 14.85 -7.90
N GLN A 302 -4.32 14.21 -7.06
CA GLN A 302 -4.84 14.82 -5.84
C GLN A 302 -4.93 13.82 -4.68
N ILE A 303 -5.08 14.34 -3.47
CA ILE A 303 -5.52 13.57 -2.31
C ILE A 303 -6.96 13.96 -1.98
N VAL A 304 -7.84 12.98 -1.95
CA VAL A 304 -9.20 13.13 -1.39
C VAL A 304 -9.17 12.73 0.08
N LEU A 305 -9.61 13.64 0.94
CA LEU A 305 -9.75 13.38 2.38
C LEU A 305 -11.20 12.93 2.67
N LEU A 306 -11.33 11.82 3.34
CA LEU A 306 -12.59 11.29 3.86
C LEU A 306 -12.62 11.46 5.38
N ARG A 307 -13.76 11.92 5.92
CA ARG A 307 -14.03 11.96 7.36
C ARG A 307 -14.75 10.69 7.78
N ILE A 308 -14.29 10.10 8.87
CA ILE A 308 -14.85 8.89 9.48
C ILE A 308 -15.52 9.29 10.80
N ASP A 309 -16.80 8.95 10.94
CA ASP A 309 -17.56 9.12 12.19
C ASP A 309 -18.33 7.81 12.45
N GLY A 310 -17.72 6.93 13.23
CA GLY A 310 -18.15 5.55 13.41
C GLY A 310 -18.17 4.80 12.07
N LEU A 311 -19.32 4.34 11.63
CA LEU A 311 -19.49 3.66 10.33
C LEU A 311 -19.85 4.61 9.18
N ARG A 312 -20.02 5.91 9.46
CA ARG A 312 -20.32 6.91 8.43
C ARG A 312 -19.01 7.48 7.88
N VAL A 313 -18.87 7.40 6.56
CA VAL A 313 -17.73 7.95 5.83
C VAL A 313 -18.21 8.99 4.84
N THR A 314 -17.60 10.17 4.84
CA THR A 314 -18.01 11.28 3.97
C THR A 314 -16.79 12.01 3.43
N ARG A 315 -16.88 12.53 2.19
CA ARG A 315 -15.83 13.37 1.62
C ARG A 315 -15.72 14.67 2.43
N ALA A 316 -14.51 14.97 2.91
CA ALA A 316 -14.19 16.16 3.70
C ALA A 316 -13.48 17.24 2.89
N GLY A 317 -12.85 16.89 1.78
CA GLY A 317 -12.15 17.83 0.90
C GLY A 317 -11.20 17.12 -0.05
N ALA A 318 -10.46 17.91 -0.82
CA ALA A 318 -9.38 17.42 -1.69
C ALA A 318 -8.30 18.50 -1.84
N ILE A 319 -7.08 18.08 -2.16
CA ILE A 319 -5.95 18.95 -2.45
C ILE A 319 -5.12 18.37 -3.59
N GLU A 320 -4.69 19.23 -4.52
CA GLU A 320 -3.80 18.86 -5.60
C GLU A 320 -2.39 18.52 -5.05
N VAL A 321 -1.77 17.48 -5.59
CA VAL A 321 -0.41 17.00 -5.25
C VAL A 321 0.40 16.81 -6.53
N GLY A 322 1.54 16.12 -6.48
CA GLY A 322 2.33 15.81 -7.67
C GLY A 322 1.65 14.80 -8.61
N ALA A 323 2.31 14.46 -9.71
CA ALA A 323 1.78 13.55 -10.71
C ALA A 323 1.97 12.08 -10.30
N LEU A 324 0.96 11.26 -10.59
CA LEU A 324 0.88 9.84 -10.22
C LEU A 324 1.19 9.64 -8.72
N PRO A 325 0.32 10.19 -7.82
CA PRO A 325 0.48 9.93 -6.39
C PRO A 325 0.16 8.46 -6.09
N GLU A 326 1.06 7.79 -5.38
CA GLU A 326 1.02 6.37 -5.08
C GLU A 326 0.81 6.12 -3.58
N GLY A 327 1.89 5.83 -2.86
CA GLY A 327 1.86 5.56 -1.43
C GLY A 327 1.44 6.77 -0.61
N VAL A 328 0.60 6.52 0.39
CA VAL A 328 0.18 7.51 1.38
C VAL A 328 0.28 6.94 2.78
N ALA A 329 0.78 7.73 3.73
CA ALA A 329 0.87 7.35 5.13
C ALA A 329 0.64 8.55 6.06
N PHE A 330 -0.12 8.35 7.14
CA PHE A 330 -0.26 9.38 8.17
C PHE A 330 0.91 9.37 9.15
N SER A 331 1.23 10.53 9.69
CA SER A 331 2.11 10.63 10.86
C SER A 331 1.47 9.97 12.09
N PRO A 332 2.27 9.56 13.09
CA PRO A 332 1.77 8.89 14.29
C PRO A 332 0.76 9.72 15.09
N ASP A 333 0.90 11.05 15.04
CA ASP A 333 0.02 12.00 15.71
C ASP A 333 -1.19 12.42 14.86
N SER A 334 -1.39 11.79 13.68
CA SER A 334 -2.48 12.06 12.73
C SER A 334 -2.52 13.47 12.15
N ARG A 335 -1.47 14.30 12.37
CA ARG A 335 -1.46 15.70 11.95
C ARG A 335 -0.82 15.95 10.59
N TYR A 336 -0.12 14.97 10.05
CA TYR A 336 0.53 15.07 8.74
C TYR A 336 0.21 13.84 7.91
N LEU A 337 0.25 14.03 6.59
CA LEU A 337 0.14 12.99 5.58
C LEU A 337 1.35 13.07 4.65
N TYR A 338 2.02 11.94 4.47
CA TYR A 338 3.10 11.76 3.51
C TYR A 338 2.53 11.19 2.22
N VAL A 339 2.89 11.80 1.10
CA VAL A 339 2.40 11.42 -0.24
C VAL A 339 3.59 11.18 -1.15
N GLY A 340 3.71 10.00 -1.70
CA GLY A 340 4.69 9.68 -2.73
C GLY A 340 4.21 10.14 -4.11
N ASN A 341 4.81 11.18 -4.67
CA ASN A 341 4.55 11.67 -6.03
C ASN A 341 5.49 10.97 -7.00
N PHE A 342 5.01 9.92 -7.65
CA PHE A 342 5.87 9.01 -8.42
C PHE A 342 6.61 9.71 -9.55
N LEU A 343 5.93 10.47 -10.40
CA LEU A 343 6.57 11.10 -11.55
C LEU A 343 7.49 12.27 -11.16
N ASP A 344 7.25 12.89 -10.01
CA ASP A 344 8.08 13.97 -9.48
C ASP A 344 9.30 13.46 -8.69
N ALA A 345 9.38 12.16 -8.40
CA ALA A 345 10.42 11.52 -7.59
C ALA A 345 10.61 12.21 -6.23
N GLU A 346 9.51 12.51 -5.56
CA GLU A 346 9.51 13.21 -4.26
C GLU A 346 8.47 12.64 -3.29
N MET A 347 8.68 12.91 -2.02
CA MET A 347 7.67 12.77 -0.98
C MET A 347 7.19 14.16 -0.56
N GLN A 348 5.89 14.41 -0.70
CA GLN A 348 5.22 15.64 -0.26
C GLN A 348 4.64 15.45 1.13
N VAL A 349 4.72 16.49 1.98
CA VAL A 349 4.12 16.49 3.31
C VAL A 349 2.95 17.48 3.35
N LEU A 350 1.76 16.96 3.67
CA LEU A 350 0.55 17.75 3.88
C LEU A 350 0.23 17.84 5.37
N ALA A 351 -0.31 18.96 5.82
CA ALA A 351 -0.89 19.05 7.16
C ALA A 351 -2.37 18.65 7.12
N VAL A 352 -2.79 17.95 8.18
CA VAL A 352 -4.16 17.45 8.38
C VAL A 352 -4.79 18.16 9.55
N GLY A 353 -5.93 18.81 9.34
CA GLY A 353 -6.65 19.54 10.36
C GLY A 353 -8.16 19.38 10.24
N ASP A 354 -8.90 20.01 11.15
CA ASP A 354 -10.37 19.93 11.17
C ASP A 354 -11.02 20.57 9.92
N GLU A 355 -10.32 21.51 9.28
CA GLU A 355 -10.74 22.17 8.04
C GLU A 355 -10.31 21.41 6.78
N GLY A 356 -9.58 20.29 6.91
CA GLY A 356 -9.12 19.47 5.80
C GLY A 356 -7.60 19.42 5.67
N LEU A 357 -7.12 19.28 4.42
CA LEU A 357 -5.70 19.20 4.07
C LEU A 357 -5.16 20.59 3.70
N SER A 358 -3.90 20.84 4.06
CA SER A 358 -3.15 22.00 3.59
C SER A 358 -1.71 21.63 3.22
N ASP A 359 -1.16 22.29 2.22
CA ASP A 359 0.22 22.07 1.80
C ASP A 359 1.20 22.75 2.78
N THR A 360 2.11 21.98 3.35
CA THR A 360 3.17 22.51 4.24
C THR A 360 4.30 23.20 3.47
N GLY A 361 4.38 23.00 2.16
CA GLY A 361 5.52 23.38 1.33
C GLY A 361 6.72 22.43 1.46
N THR A 362 6.66 21.40 2.31
CA THR A 362 7.75 20.43 2.45
C THR A 362 7.71 19.42 1.29
N ARG A 363 8.82 19.35 0.55
CA ARG A 363 9.08 18.37 -0.51
C ARG A 363 10.43 17.72 -0.22
N ILE A 364 10.45 16.41 -0.15
CA ILE A 364 11.66 15.62 0.11
C ILE A 364 12.02 14.86 -1.16
N PRO A 365 13.11 15.27 -1.86
CA PRO A 365 13.57 14.55 -3.04
C PRO A 365 13.97 13.11 -2.69
N LEU A 366 13.60 12.17 -3.53
CA LEU A 366 13.89 10.75 -3.35
C LEU A 366 14.92 10.28 -4.40
N PRO A 367 15.70 9.23 -4.09
CA PRO A 367 16.69 8.69 -5.03
C PRO A 367 16.06 7.98 -6.25
N GLY A 368 14.76 7.73 -6.20
CA GLY A 368 13.96 7.12 -7.25
C GLY A 368 12.49 7.52 -7.11
N ARG A 369 11.63 6.89 -7.89
CA ARG A 369 10.20 7.21 -7.90
C ARG A 369 9.47 6.43 -6.83
N PRO A 370 8.79 7.07 -5.89
CA PRO A 370 8.07 6.40 -4.79
C PRO A 370 6.90 5.58 -5.32
N ALA A 371 7.04 4.27 -5.30
CA ALA A 371 6.03 3.30 -5.73
C ALA A 371 5.22 2.73 -4.53
N SER A 372 5.67 3.02 -3.28
CA SER A 372 4.99 2.60 -2.06
C SER A 372 5.53 3.34 -0.83
#